data_e251c3e6d577fe73c0a7682b137efced
#
_entry.id   e251c3e6d577fe73c0a7682b137efced
#
_cell.length_a   1.000
_cell.length_b   1.000
_cell.length_c   1.000
_cell.angle_alpha   90.00
_cell.angle_beta   90.00
_cell.angle_gamma   90.00
#
_symmetry.space_group_name_H-M   'P 1'
#
loop_
_entity.id
_entity.type
_entity.pdbx_description
1 polymer ?
#
loop_
_entity_poly.entity_id
_entity_poly.type
_entity_poly.pdbx_seq_one_letter_code
_entity_poly.pdbx_strand_id
1 'polypeptide(L)'
;MSTLLLRLAGPVQSWGIDSKFEVRRTENAPSKSGVTGLLAAALGIQRNEDISSLNQLRLGVRTDQEGRLLKDFHTAHSEKNSYITTRYYLSDAIFLVGLECEDKGFLQKLEYALKHPAFPLFLGRRSCPPEAGMVLGIRDLPLETALEEEPWQGPEWKKEKMPLKLPMFIECAPDDPTGGMVKDKAESFDPYQRRYGYRRMKRTEWNVSDRVISDKMTAGKNPDIVREHDAMGEL
;
A
#
# COMPACT_ATOMS: atom_id res chain seq x y z
N MET A 1 -1.32 -10.50 -19.41
CA MET A 1 -1.24 -10.17 -17.97
C MET A 1 -1.94 -8.84 -17.73
N SER A 2 -2.63 -8.69 -16.60
CA SER A 2 -3.27 -7.44 -16.20
C SER A 2 -2.87 -7.13 -14.75
N THR A 3 -2.92 -5.85 -14.36
CA THR A 3 -2.52 -5.38 -13.03
C THR A 3 -3.65 -4.55 -12.42
N LEU A 4 -4.10 -4.94 -11.22
CA LEU A 4 -4.99 -4.14 -10.39
C LEU A 4 -4.15 -3.15 -9.59
N LEU A 5 -4.46 -1.86 -9.70
CA LEU A 5 -3.77 -0.77 -9.01
C LEU A 5 -4.57 -0.28 -7.81
N LEU A 6 -3.87 -0.12 -6.69
CA LEU A 6 -4.41 0.39 -5.43
C LEU A 6 -3.57 1.56 -4.93
N ARG A 7 -4.23 2.60 -4.45
CA ARG A 7 -3.61 3.68 -3.68
C ARG A 7 -3.77 3.40 -2.19
N LEU A 8 -2.70 3.03 -1.51
CA LEU A 8 -2.72 2.82 -0.07
C LEU A 8 -2.27 4.08 0.65
N ALA A 9 -3.25 4.86 1.09
CA ALA A 9 -3.06 6.10 1.82
C ALA A 9 -3.97 6.12 3.05
N GLY A 10 -3.56 6.84 4.07
CA GLY A 10 -4.29 7.02 5.32
C GLY A 10 -3.45 7.78 6.33
N PRO A 11 -4.03 8.33 7.39
CA PRO A 11 -3.30 9.10 8.39
C PRO A 11 -2.15 8.32 9.02
N VAL A 12 -2.37 7.02 9.22
CA VAL A 12 -1.36 6.09 9.75
C VAL A 12 -1.49 4.72 9.09
N GLN A 13 -0.35 4.06 8.90
CA GLN A 13 -0.24 2.70 8.36
C GLN A 13 0.76 1.90 9.17
N SER A 14 0.70 0.57 9.12
CA SER A 14 1.69 -0.27 9.79
C SER A 14 1.84 -1.63 9.11
N TRP A 15 3.01 -1.86 8.51
CA TRP A 15 3.34 -3.01 7.68
C TRP A 15 4.37 -3.91 8.36
N GLY A 16 3.96 -4.56 9.47
CA GLY A 16 4.87 -5.38 10.25
C GLY A 16 5.11 -6.75 9.63
N ILE A 17 6.38 -7.15 9.56
CA ILE A 17 6.81 -8.50 9.14
C ILE A 17 7.13 -9.35 10.37
N ASP A 18 7.84 -8.80 11.35
CA ASP A 18 8.30 -9.53 12.54
C ASP A 18 8.00 -8.74 13.82
N SER A 19 6.74 -8.77 14.23
CA SER A 19 6.26 -8.05 15.42
C SER A 19 5.88 -9.04 16.52
N LYS A 20 6.68 -9.10 17.59
CA LYS A 20 6.40 -9.96 18.75
C LYS A 20 6.18 -9.12 20.01
N PHE A 21 5.12 -9.46 20.74
CA PHE A 21 4.81 -9.02 22.12
C PHE A 21 4.83 -7.49 22.35
N GLU A 22 5.81 -6.96 23.06
CA GLU A 22 5.85 -5.59 23.60
C GLU A 22 6.17 -4.54 22.55
N VAL A 23 6.98 -4.90 21.52
CA VAL A 23 7.38 -3.97 20.47
C VAL A 23 6.83 -4.41 19.11
N ARG A 24 5.93 -3.61 18.56
CA ARG A 24 5.31 -3.86 17.26
C ARG A 24 5.84 -2.88 16.23
N ARG A 25 6.78 -3.33 15.41
CA ARG A 25 7.43 -2.55 14.37
C ARG A 25 6.58 -2.40 13.11
N THR A 26 7.00 -1.55 12.20
CA THR A 26 6.51 -1.42 10.83
C THR A 26 7.69 -1.39 9.86
N GLU A 27 7.49 -1.96 8.68
CA GLU A 27 8.37 -1.74 7.54
C GLU A 27 8.04 -0.41 6.87
N ASN A 28 8.95 0.07 6.02
CA ASN A 28 8.82 1.35 5.30
C ASN A 28 7.92 1.24 4.05
N ALA A 29 7.45 0.05 3.72
CA ALA A 29 6.57 -0.21 2.57
C ALA A 29 5.58 -1.33 2.90
N PRO A 30 4.44 -1.42 2.18
CA PRO A 30 3.48 -2.50 2.30
C PRO A 30 4.11 -3.88 2.12
N SER A 31 3.92 -4.77 3.11
CA SER A 31 4.32 -6.17 3.01
C SER A 31 3.29 -6.99 2.21
N LYS A 32 3.72 -8.06 1.56
CA LYS A 32 2.81 -8.95 0.83
C LYS A 32 1.75 -9.53 1.75
N SER A 33 2.12 -9.97 2.94
CA SER A 33 1.16 -10.49 3.93
C SER A 33 0.13 -9.45 4.38
N GLY A 34 0.52 -8.18 4.50
CA GLY A 34 -0.40 -7.09 4.83
C GLY A 34 -1.42 -6.84 3.72
N VAL A 35 -0.95 -6.80 2.46
CA VAL A 35 -1.82 -6.66 1.29
C VAL A 35 -2.72 -7.89 1.10
N THR A 36 -2.17 -9.12 1.23
CA THR A 36 -2.97 -10.35 1.20
C THR A 36 -4.06 -10.34 2.28
N GLY A 37 -3.74 -9.86 3.48
CA GLY A 37 -4.73 -9.73 4.56
C GLY A 37 -5.84 -8.70 4.26
N LEU A 38 -5.49 -7.60 3.59
CA LEU A 38 -6.48 -6.61 3.10
C LEU A 38 -7.43 -7.24 2.07
N LEU A 39 -6.89 -8.01 1.10
CA LEU A 39 -7.69 -8.69 0.08
C LEU A 39 -8.57 -9.78 0.70
N ALA A 40 -8.03 -10.56 1.63
CA ALA A 40 -8.79 -11.57 2.36
C ALA A 40 -9.97 -10.95 3.13
N ALA A 41 -9.75 -9.81 3.79
CA ALA A 41 -10.81 -9.08 4.47
C ALA A 41 -11.89 -8.57 3.50
N ALA A 42 -11.48 -8.06 2.33
CA ALA A 42 -12.41 -7.63 1.29
C ALA A 42 -13.29 -8.78 0.78
N LEU A 43 -12.71 -9.96 0.54
CA LEU A 43 -13.40 -11.16 0.07
C LEU A 43 -14.22 -11.88 1.15
N GLY A 44 -14.08 -11.50 2.42
CA GLY A 44 -14.74 -12.19 3.53
C GLY A 44 -14.05 -13.50 3.97
N ILE A 45 -12.83 -13.74 3.51
CA ILE A 45 -12.05 -14.93 3.87
C ILE A 45 -11.65 -14.85 5.35
N GLN A 46 -12.00 -15.85 6.12
CA GLN A 46 -11.66 -15.93 7.53
C GLN A 46 -10.22 -16.38 7.74
N ARG A 47 -9.70 -16.19 8.96
CA ARG A 47 -8.28 -16.46 9.24
C ARG A 47 -7.87 -17.93 9.15
N ASN A 48 -8.80 -18.83 9.34
CA ASN A 48 -8.61 -20.28 9.25
C ASN A 48 -8.89 -20.85 7.85
N GLU A 49 -9.29 -20.00 6.91
CA GLU A 49 -9.56 -20.40 5.52
C GLU A 49 -8.33 -20.30 4.63
N ASP A 50 -8.38 -20.98 3.48
CA ASP A 50 -7.29 -21.00 2.52
C ASP A 50 -7.14 -19.66 1.78
N ILE A 51 -5.89 -19.19 1.69
CA ILE A 51 -5.48 -17.96 1.00
C ILE A 51 -4.56 -18.22 -0.20
N SER A 52 -4.44 -19.47 -0.63
CA SER A 52 -3.52 -19.88 -1.70
C SER A 52 -3.75 -19.13 -3.02
N SER A 53 -5.01 -18.84 -3.36
CA SER A 53 -5.39 -18.07 -4.54
C SER A 53 -4.82 -16.65 -4.52
N LEU A 54 -4.77 -16.01 -3.35
CA LEU A 54 -4.20 -14.67 -3.18
C LEU A 54 -2.66 -14.67 -3.30
N ASN A 55 -2.01 -15.79 -3.00
CA ASN A 55 -0.56 -15.93 -3.12
C ASN A 55 -0.06 -16.06 -4.57
N GLN A 56 -0.95 -16.26 -5.53
CA GLN A 56 -0.64 -16.26 -6.97
C GLN A 56 -0.41 -14.85 -7.52
N LEU A 57 -0.92 -13.83 -6.82
CA LEU A 57 -0.74 -12.44 -7.22
C LEU A 57 0.72 -12.04 -7.07
N ARG A 58 1.29 -11.48 -8.14
CA ARG A 58 2.61 -10.84 -8.10
C ARG A 58 2.46 -9.42 -7.59
N LEU A 59 3.23 -9.05 -6.58
CA LEU A 59 3.14 -7.75 -5.90
C LEU A 59 4.22 -6.79 -6.36
N GLY A 60 3.83 -5.55 -6.65
CA GLY A 60 4.73 -4.42 -6.77
C GLY A 60 4.25 -3.25 -5.93
N VAL A 61 5.20 -2.48 -5.41
CA VAL A 61 4.93 -1.30 -4.59
C VAL A 61 5.82 -0.16 -5.03
N ARG A 62 5.23 0.98 -5.39
CA ARG A 62 5.92 2.26 -5.61
C ARG A 62 5.65 3.17 -4.42
N THR A 63 6.68 3.77 -3.86
CA THR A 63 6.55 4.69 -2.73
C THR A 63 6.38 6.11 -3.26
N ASP A 64 5.16 6.58 -3.36
CA ASP A 64 4.85 7.91 -3.89
C ASP A 64 5.06 9.01 -2.84
N GLN A 65 4.85 8.69 -1.58
CA GLN A 65 5.25 9.53 -0.46
C GLN A 65 5.76 8.66 0.68
N GLU A 66 6.99 8.88 1.09
CA GLU A 66 7.53 8.26 2.30
C GLU A 66 6.78 8.77 3.53
N GLY A 67 6.40 7.83 4.40
CA GLY A 67 5.80 8.18 5.68
C GLY A 67 6.84 8.59 6.71
N ARG A 68 6.39 9.24 7.77
CA ARG A 68 7.21 9.51 8.95
C ARG A 68 6.97 8.44 10.00
N LEU A 69 8.04 7.94 10.60
CA LEU A 69 7.92 6.95 11.68
C LEU A 69 7.30 7.60 12.92
N LEU A 70 6.12 7.11 13.30
CA LEU A 70 5.40 7.49 14.51
C LEU A 70 5.54 6.38 15.54
N LYS A 71 6.00 6.73 16.74
CA LYS A 71 6.08 5.84 17.90
C LYS A 71 4.94 6.14 18.86
N ASP A 72 4.16 5.13 19.17
CA ASP A 72 3.00 5.21 20.05
C ASP A 72 3.13 4.22 21.21
N PHE A 73 2.71 4.65 22.39
CA PHE A 73 2.72 3.86 23.62
C PHE A 73 1.30 3.50 24.02
N HIS A 74 1.06 2.19 24.18
CA HIS A 74 -0.20 1.69 24.68
C HIS A 74 0.00 0.99 26.01
N THR A 75 -0.81 1.32 26.99
CA THR A 75 -0.87 0.59 28.26
C THR A 75 -1.99 -0.44 28.19
N ALA A 76 -1.64 -1.71 28.33
CA ALA A 76 -2.60 -2.79 28.49
C ALA A 76 -2.75 -3.08 29.98
N HIS A 77 -3.96 -2.95 30.52
CA HIS A 77 -4.28 -3.26 31.92
C HIS A 77 -4.91 -4.64 32.01
N SER A 78 -4.46 -5.42 32.96
CA SER A 78 -5.17 -6.58 33.50
C SER A 78 -5.48 -6.33 34.95
N GLU A 79 -6.30 -7.18 35.60
CA GLU A 79 -6.67 -7.03 37.04
C GLU A 79 -5.45 -6.94 37.98
N LYS A 80 -4.34 -7.52 37.59
CA LYS A 80 -3.13 -7.61 38.44
C LYS A 80 -1.92 -6.85 37.91
N ASN A 81 -1.86 -6.55 36.63
CA ASN A 81 -0.66 -6.00 36.00
C ASN A 81 -0.99 -4.97 34.90
N SER A 82 -0.07 -4.01 34.73
CA SER A 82 -0.07 -3.07 33.61
C SER A 82 1.16 -3.28 32.75
N TYR A 83 0.98 -3.43 31.44
CA TYR A 83 2.07 -3.61 30.47
C TYR A 83 2.08 -2.46 29.49
N ILE A 84 3.26 -1.89 29.27
CA ILE A 84 3.47 -0.90 28.22
C ILE A 84 3.87 -1.62 26.94
N THR A 85 3.13 -1.37 25.85
CA THR A 85 3.48 -1.87 24.52
C THR A 85 3.83 -0.69 23.61
N THR A 86 4.92 -0.81 22.87
CA THR A 86 5.34 0.19 21.88
C THR A 86 4.88 -0.24 20.50
N ARG A 87 4.24 0.67 19.79
CA ARG A 87 3.76 0.44 18.42
C ARG A 87 4.32 1.49 17.48
N TYR A 88 4.86 1.06 16.35
CA TYR A 88 5.36 1.94 15.31
C TYR A 88 4.38 1.98 14.15
N TYR A 89 4.20 3.15 13.60
CA TYR A 89 3.37 3.45 12.45
C TYR A 89 4.14 4.29 11.44
N LEU A 90 3.66 4.32 10.19
CA LEU A 90 4.02 5.31 9.19
C LEU A 90 2.89 6.34 9.11
N SER A 91 3.14 7.60 9.44
CA SER A 91 2.19 8.68 9.23
C SER A 91 2.34 9.26 7.82
N ASP A 92 1.23 9.61 7.20
CA ASP A 92 1.14 10.30 5.91
C ASP A 92 1.84 9.59 4.74
N ALA A 93 2.06 8.28 4.84
CA ALA A 93 2.63 7.49 3.75
C ALA A 93 1.61 7.32 2.62
N ILE A 94 2.08 7.31 1.37
CA ILE A 94 1.28 7.01 0.18
C ILE A 94 2.03 6.03 -0.69
N PHE A 95 1.40 4.89 -0.95
CA PHE A 95 1.95 3.84 -1.78
C PHE A 95 1.00 3.54 -2.95
N LEU A 96 1.59 3.42 -4.14
CA LEU A 96 0.93 2.80 -5.28
C LEU A 96 1.27 1.31 -5.27
N VAL A 97 0.25 0.47 -5.17
CA VAL A 97 0.40 -0.99 -5.15
C VAL A 97 -0.19 -1.59 -6.40
N GLY A 98 0.58 -2.43 -7.07
CA GLY A 98 0.15 -3.23 -8.21
C GLY A 98 0.03 -4.71 -7.83
N LEU A 99 -1.04 -5.33 -8.28
CA LEU A 99 -1.33 -6.76 -8.12
C LEU A 99 -1.52 -7.38 -9.51
N GLU A 100 -0.49 -8.08 -10.01
CA GLU A 100 -0.52 -8.68 -11.33
C GLU A 100 -1.05 -10.12 -11.27
N CYS A 101 -1.88 -10.48 -12.25
CA CYS A 101 -2.38 -11.82 -12.48
C CYS A 101 -2.64 -12.06 -13.97
N GLU A 102 -2.56 -13.32 -14.41
CA GLU A 102 -3.00 -13.71 -15.75
C GLU A 102 -4.54 -13.74 -15.84
N ASP A 103 -5.19 -14.17 -14.77
CA ASP A 103 -6.66 -14.22 -14.68
C ASP A 103 -7.23 -12.83 -14.39
N LYS A 104 -7.65 -12.14 -15.44
CA LYS A 104 -8.34 -10.84 -15.34
C LYS A 104 -9.68 -10.94 -14.60
N GLY A 105 -10.38 -12.06 -14.72
CA GLY A 105 -11.64 -12.29 -14.00
C GLY A 105 -11.43 -12.32 -12.48
N PHE A 106 -10.33 -12.92 -12.04
CA PHE A 106 -9.94 -12.90 -10.63
C PHE A 106 -9.63 -11.48 -10.15
N LEU A 107 -8.90 -10.66 -10.96
CA LEU A 107 -8.66 -9.25 -10.63
C LEU A 107 -9.96 -8.43 -10.54
N GLN A 108 -10.93 -8.66 -11.43
CA GLN A 108 -12.25 -8.01 -11.38
C GLN A 108 -13.03 -8.37 -10.12
N LYS A 109 -12.96 -9.64 -9.70
CA LYS A 109 -13.53 -10.09 -8.43
C LYS A 109 -12.90 -9.38 -7.24
N LEU A 110 -11.57 -9.22 -7.23
CA LEU A 110 -10.84 -8.48 -6.19
C LEU A 110 -11.21 -6.99 -6.18
N GLU A 111 -11.26 -6.37 -7.36
CA GLU A 111 -11.68 -4.98 -7.51
C GLU A 111 -13.09 -4.74 -6.95
N TYR A 112 -14.03 -5.62 -7.29
CA TYR A 112 -15.41 -5.56 -6.76
C TYR A 112 -15.44 -5.72 -5.24
N ALA A 113 -14.71 -6.72 -4.71
CA ALA A 113 -14.66 -6.98 -3.28
C ALA A 113 -14.03 -5.82 -2.50
N LEU A 114 -12.99 -5.16 -3.04
CA LEU A 114 -12.38 -3.99 -2.42
C LEU A 114 -13.30 -2.76 -2.39
N LYS A 115 -14.19 -2.63 -3.38
CA LYS A 115 -15.23 -1.59 -3.42
C LYS A 115 -16.43 -1.90 -2.54
N HIS A 116 -16.68 -3.19 -2.28
CA HIS A 116 -17.81 -3.71 -1.47
C HIS A 116 -17.28 -4.73 -0.45
N PRO A 117 -16.45 -4.31 0.51
CA PRO A 117 -15.72 -5.23 1.37
C PRO A 117 -16.64 -5.93 2.36
N ALA A 118 -16.46 -7.26 2.51
CA ALA A 118 -17.19 -8.08 3.49
C ALA A 118 -16.81 -7.72 4.95
N PHE A 119 -15.52 -7.36 5.18
CA PHE A 119 -15.03 -6.88 6.47
C PHE A 119 -14.39 -5.50 6.33
N PRO A 120 -14.38 -4.69 7.41
CA PRO A 120 -13.69 -3.39 7.41
C PRO A 120 -12.23 -3.54 6.99
N LEU A 121 -11.79 -2.71 6.04
CA LEU A 121 -10.43 -2.71 5.52
C LEU A 121 -9.50 -1.91 6.42
N PHE A 122 -8.22 -2.34 6.47
CA PHE A 122 -7.19 -1.65 7.23
C PHE A 122 -5.80 -1.83 6.63
N LEU A 123 -4.96 -0.82 6.80
CA LEU A 123 -3.59 -0.77 6.28
C LEU A 123 -2.62 -1.43 7.29
N GLY A 124 -2.64 -2.76 7.31
CA GLY A 124 -1.84 -3.61 8.19
C GLY A 124 -2.39 -3.80 9.60
N ARG A 125 -2.82 -2.76 10.29
CA ARG A 125 -3.48 -2.86 11.60
C ARG A 125 -4.90 -2.32 11.56
N ARG A 126 -5.78 -2.89 12.38
CA ARG A 126 -7.20 -2.49 12.47
C ARG A 126 -7.42 -1.01 12.81
N SER A 127 -6.46 -0.39 13.48
CA SER A 127 -6.46 1.04 13.80
C SER A 127 -6.05 1.96 12.63
N CYS A 128 -5.72 1.40 11.48
CA CYS A 128 -5.23 2.13 10.31
C CYS A 128 -6.23 2.00 9.14
N PRO A 129 -7.35 2.72 9.15
CA PRO A 129 -8.29 2.68 8.03
C PRO A 129 -7.68 3.30 6.78
N PRO A 130 -7.97 2.78 5.57
CA PRO A 130 -7.60 3.44 4.33
C PRO A 130 -8.44 4.68 4.07
N GLU A 131 -7.89 5.62 3.31
CA GLU A 131 -8.65 6.72 2.71
C GLU A 131 -9.63 6.21 1.65
N ALA A 132 -10.65 7.02 1.35
CA ALA A 132 -11.54 6.76 0.23
C ALA A 132 -10.78 6.77 -1.11
N GLY A 133 -11.32 6.04 -2.11
CA GLY A 133 -10.70 6.00 -3.43
C GLY A 133 -9.46 5.11 -3.53
N MET A 134 -9.33 4.12 -2.64
CA MET A 134 -8.19 3.21 -2.62
C MET A 134 -8.02 2.43 -3.94
N VAL A 135 -9.10 2.09 -4.64
CA VAL A 135 -9.06 1.26 -5.85
C VAL A 135 -8.96 2.15 -7.09
N LEU A 136 -7.83 2.09 -7.79
CA LEU A 136 -7.59 2.86 -9.02
C LEU A 136 -8.06 2.12 -10.29
N GLY A 137 -8.30 0.80 -10.17
CA GLY A 137 -8.80 -0.04 -11.26
C GLY A 137 -7.74 -0.91 -11.92
N ILE A 138 -8.16 -1.66 -12.92
CA ILE A 138 -7.32 -2.63 -13.63
C ILE A 138 -6.68 -1.96 -14.86
N ARG A 139 -5.40 -2.26 -15.08
CA ARG A 139 -4.65 -1.91 -16.29
C ARG A 139 -4.28 -3.19 -17.04
N ASP A 140 -4.48 -3.22 -18.34
CA ASP A 140 -4.07 -4.36 -19.20
C ASP A 140 -2.58 -4.24 -19.56
N LEU A 141 -1.76 -4.12 -18.53
CA LEU A 141 -0.32 -3.91 -18.58
C LEU A 141 0.38 -4.83 -17.59
N PRO A 142 1.64 -5.23 -17.86
CA PRO A 142 2.51 -5.88 -16.87
C PRO A 142 2.73 -5.00 -15.65
N LEU A 143 3.08 -5.62 -14.53
CA LEU A 143 3.20 -4.97 -13.22
C LEU A 143 4.11 -3.74 -13.24
N GLU A 144 5.32 -3.88 -13.78
CA GLU A 144 6.30 -2.80 -13.82
C GLU A 144 5.77 -1.61 -14.64
N THR A 145 5.29 -1.88 -15.83
CA THR A 145 4.73 -0.86 -16.75
C THR A 145 3.52 -0.16 -16.13
N ALA A 146 2.62 -0.92 -15.49
CA ALA A 146 1.45 -0.35 -14.82
C ALA A 146 1.83 0.60 -13.67
N LEU A 147 2.89 0.25 -12.90
CA LEU A 147 3.38 1.12 -11.83
C LEU A 147 4.13 2.35 -12.35
N GLU A 148 4.82 2.23 -13.50
CA GLU A 148 5.58 3.33 -14.12
C GLU A 148 4.67 4.33 -14.82
N GLU A 149 3.61 3.85 -15.50
CA GLU A 149 2.70 4.69 -16.26
C GLU A 149 1.63 5.38 -15.39
N GLU A 150 1.32 4.83 -14.22
CA GLU A 150 0.33 5.45 -13.33
C GLU A 150 0.86 6.76 -12.76
N PRO A 151 0.09 7.86 -12.83
CA PRO A 151 0.49 9.14 -12.28
C PRO A 151 0.90 9.06 -10.81
N TRP A 152 1.71 10.01 -10.36
CA TRP A 152 2.05 10.14 -8.95
C TRP A 152 0.81 10.36 -8.08
N GLN A 153 0.70 9.61 -6.99
CA GLN A 153 -0.48 9.56 -6.12
C GLN A 153 -0.39 10.48 -4.91
N GLY A 154 0.67 11.24 -4.80
CA GLY A 154 0.84 12.20 -3.69
C GLY A 154 -0.07 13.41 -3.82
N PRO A 155 -0.16 14.25 -2.79
CA PRO A 155 -1.04 15.42 -2.76
C PRO A 155 -0.57 16.50 -3.74
N GLU A 156 -1.49 17.12 -4.46
CA GLU A 156 -1.21 18.11 -5.52
C GLU A 156 -0.29 19.24 -5.05
N TRP A 157 -0.49 19.74 -3.83
CA TRP A 157 0.34 20.81 -3.27
C TRP A 157 1.83 20.45 -3.04
N LYS A 158 2.18 19.15 -3.06
CA LYS A 158 3.56 18.64 -3.01
C LYS A 158 4.17 18.36 -4.38
N LYS A 159 3.40 18.45 -5.45
CA LYS A 159 3.83 18.06 -6.81
C LYS A 159 5.11 18.80 -7.26
N GLU A 160 5.27 20.06 -6.87
CA GLU A 160 6.47 20.84 -7.19
C GLU A 160 7.73 20.36 -6.45
N LYS A 161 7.55 19.70 -5.29
CA LYS A 161 8.63 19.17 -4.45
C LYS A 161 8.77 17.65 -4.57
N MET A 162 8.11 17.05 -5.56
CA MET A 162 8.17 15.61 -5.78
C MET A 162 9.61 15.18 -6.10
N PRO A 163 10.13 14.12 -5.49
CA PRO A 163 11.45 13.59 -5.83
C PRO A 163 11.49 13.12 -7.28
N LEU A 164 12.64 13.30 -7.93
CA LEU A 164 12.85 12.83 -9.32
C LEU A 164 12.92 11.31 -9.42
N LYS A 165 13.22 10.64 -8.31
CA LYS A 165 13.32 9.18 -8.20
C LYS A 165 12.53 8.71 -7.01
N LEU A 166 11.68 7.72 -7.22
CA LEU A 166 10.88 7.10 -6.17
C LEU A 166 11.23 5.62 -6.04
N PRO A 167 11.37 5.10 -4.80
CA PRO A 167 11.65 3.69 -4.59
C PRO A 167 10.50 2.81 -5.10
N MET A 168 10.86 1.75 -5.82
CA MET A 168 9.95 0.67 -6.20
C MET A 168 10.45 -0.67 -5.67
N PHE A 169 9.52 -1.48 -5.21
CA PHE A 169 9.75 -2.84 -4.71
C PHE A 169 8.93 -3.81 -5.53
N ILE A 170 9.59 -4.66 -6.32
CA ILE A 170 8.94 -5.56 -7.27
C ILE A 170 9.23 -7.00 -6.90
N GLU A 171 8.18 -7.81 -6.73
CA GLU A 171 8.33 -9.25 -6.59
C GLU A 171 8.88 -9.85 -7.89
N CYS A 172 9.91 -10.64 -7.78
CA CYS A 172 10.57 -11.30 -8.90
C CYS A 172 10.47 -12.83 -8.80
N ALA A 173 10.85 -13.51 -9.87
CA ALA A 173 10.82 -14.97 -9.91
C ALA A 173 11.68 -15.58 -8.79
N PRO A 174 11.35 -16.77 -8.29
CA PRO A 174 12.08 -17.42 -7.20
C PRO A 174 13.56 -17.68 -7.49
N ASP A 175 13.92 -17.79 -8.75
CA ASP A 175 15.27 -18.05 -9.27
C ASP A 175 16.01 -16.78 -9.69
N ASP A 176 15.38 -15.59 -9.63
CA ASP A 176 16.02 -14.32 -9.98
C ASP A 176 17.15 -13.99 -8.97
N PRO A 177 18.43 -13.99 -9.41
CA PRO A 177 19.56 -13.73 -8.52
C PRO A 177 19.64 -12.28 -8.03
N THR A 178 18.95 -11.34 -8.70
CA THR A 178 18.97 -9.91 -8.37
C THR A 178 18.03 -9.58 -7.21
N GLY A 179 17.10 -10.47 -6.86
CA GLY A 179 16.14 -10.29 -5.79
C GLY A 179 16.65 -10.71 -4.43
N GLY A 180 16.47 -9.87 -3.41
CA GLY A 180 16.66 -10.24 -2.01
C GLY A 180 15.52 -11.09 -1.47
N MET A 181 15.83 -11.97 -0.50
CA MET A 181 14.82 -12.79 0.19
C MET A 181 14.08 -11.99 1.26
N VAL A 182 12.74 -11.98 1.21
CA VAL A 182 11.89 -11.33 2.20
C VAL A 182 10.89 -12.36 2.75
N LYS A 183 10.76 -12.42 4.07
CA LYS A 183 9.83 -13.33 4.77
C LYS A 183 8.50 -12.63 5.04
N ASP A 184 7.71 -12.41 4.00
CA ASP A 184 6.41 -11.72 4.13
C ASP A 184 5.30 -12.34 3.27
N LYS A 185 5.50 -13.52 2.69
CA LYS A 185 4.49 -14.28 1.99
C LYS A 185 3.62 -15.03 3.00
N ALA A 186 2.39 -14.60 3.22
CA ALA A 186 1.47 -15.30 4.12
C ALA A 186 1.06 -16.65 3.53
N GLU A 187 1.31 -17.75 4.26
CA GLU A 187 0.86 -19.10 3.92
C GLU A 187 -0.41 -19.47 4.69
N SER A 188 -0.54 -18.95 5.93
CA SER A 188 -1.73 -19.13 6.75
C SER A 188 -1.86 -17.97 7.75
N PHE A 189 -3.07 -17.47 7.88
CA PHE A 189 -3.44 -16.50 8.94
C PHE A 189 -4.08 -17.15 10.17
N ASP A 190 -4.19 -18.48 10.20
CA ASP A 190 -4.76 -19.22 11.31
C ASP A 190 -4.10 -18.77 12.64
N PRO A 191 -4.87 -18.37 13.66
CA PRO A 191 -4.33 -17.92 14.94
C PRO A 191 -3.43 -18.94 15.65
N TYR A 192 -3.69 -20.23 15.41
CA TYR A 192 -2.95 -21.35 16.02
C TYR A 192 -1.79 -21.84 15.15
N GLN A 193 -1.86 -21.64 13.84
CA GLN A 193 -0.88 -22.13 12.86
C GLN A 193 -0.48 -21.06 11.85
N ARG A 194 -0.23 -19.86 12.34
CA ARG A 194 0.21 -18.75 11.46
C ARG A 194 1.57 -19.06 10.86
N ARG A 195 1.66 -19.00 9.52
CA ARG A 195 2.88 -19.31 8.76
C ARG A 195 3.16 -18.25 7.72
N TYR A 196 4.47 -17.98 7.56
CA TYR A 196 4.98 -17.06 6.56
C TYR A 196 6.14 -17.70 5.83
N GLY A 197 6.04 -17.76 4.51
CA GLY A 197 7.09 -18.16 3.59
C GLY A 197 7.94 -16.99 3.12
N TYR A 198 8.89 -17.32 2.27
CA TYR A 198 9.79 -16.37 1.64
C TYR A 198 9.36 -16.08 0.20
N ARG A 199 9.66 -14.87 -0.26
CA ARG A 199 9.62 -14.47 -1.66
C ARG A 199 10.87 -13.67 -2.01
N ARG A 200 11.16 -13.56 -3.32
CA ARG A 200 12.21 -12.66 -3.78
C ARG A 200 11.62 -11.32 -4.20
N MET A 201 12.32 -10.27 -3.86
CA MET A 201 11.93 -8.90 -4.17
C MET A 201 13.16 -8.09 -4.57
N LYS A 202 13.11 -7.38 -5.68
CA LYS A 202 14.14 -6.41 -6.07
C LYS A 202 13.68 -5.00 -5.74
N ARG A 203 14.62 -4.17 -5.32
CA ARG A 203 14.43 -2.73 -5.20
C ARG A 203 14.90 -2.07 -6.48
N THR A 204 14.05 -1.26 -7.07
CA THR A 204 14.34 -0.41 -8.23
C THR A 204 13.98 1.03 -7.92
N GLU A 205 14.19 1.93 -8.86
CA GLU A 205 13.79 3.34 -8.76
C GLU A 205 12.90 3.68 -9.94
N TRP A 206 11.76 4.30 -9.67
CA TRP A 206 10.96 4.93 -10.69
C TRP A 206 11.49 6.35 -10.95
N ASN A 207 11.89 6.60 -12.19
CA ASN A 207 12.26 7.95 -12.62
C ASN A 207 10.98 8.68 -13.06
N VAL A 208 10.71 9.81 -12.43
CA VAL A 208 9.62 10.70 -12.85
C VAL A 208 10.01 11.25 -14.21
N SER A 209 9.52 10.62 -15.27
CA SER A 209 9.83 11.01 -16.64
C SER A 209 9.23 12.36 -16.99
N ASP A 210 9.76 12.98 -18.03
CA ASP A 210 9.37 14.31 -18.58
C ASP A 210 7.86 14.49 -18.86
N ARG A 211 7.05 13.42 -18.82
CA ARG A 211 5.59 13.48 -18.95
C ARG A 211 4.93 14.26 -17.81
N VAL A 212 5.40 14.14 -16.57
CA VAL A 212 4.88 14.94 -15.44
C VAL A 212 5.34 16.40 -15.57
N ILE A 213 6.49 16.63 -16.23
CA ILE A 213 7.01 17.97 -16.51
C ILE A 213 6.25 18.62 -17.66
N SER A 214 5.81 17.87 -18.69
CA SER A 214 5.01 18.40 -19.80
C SER A 214 3.62 18.84 -19.37
N ASP A 215 2.98 18.13 -18.44
CA ASP A 215 1.69 18.56 -17.87
C ASP A 215 1.82 19.86 -17.05
N LYS A 216 2.98 20.09 -16.42
CA LYS A 216 3.28 21.39 -15.77
C LYS A 216 3.38 22.55 -16.76
N MET A 217 3.93 22.33 -17.95
CA MET A 217 4.06 23.38 -18.98
C MET A 217 2.71 23.71 -19.65
N THR A 218 1.77 22.77 -19.71
CA THR A 218 0.43 23.00 -20.26
C THR A 218 -0.54 23.59 -19.25
N ALA A 219 -0.46 23.22 -17.96
CA ALA A 219 -1.31 23.77 -16.90
C ALA A 219 -0.99 25.25 -16.55
N GLY A 220 0.24 25.69 -16.81
CA GLY A 220 0.66 27.09 -16.56
C GLY A 220 0.15 28.12 -17.57
N LYS A 221 -0.68 27.74 -18.55
CA LYS A 221 -1.21 28.63 -19.60
C LYS A 221 -2.73 28.83 -19.58
N ASN A 222 -3.41 28.55 -18.48
CA ASN A 222 -4.84 28.87 -18.37
C ASN A 222 -5.02 30.16 -17.59
N PRO A 223 -5.33 31.31 -18.23
CA PRO A 223 -5.47 32.62 -17.57
C PRO A 223 -6.80 32.82 -16.82
N ASP A 224 -7.70 31.82 -16.80
CA ASP A 224 -9.05 31.95 -16.24
C ASP A 224 -9.25 31.20 -14.92
N ILE A 225 -8.28 31.24 -14.01
CA ILE A 225 -8.55 30.85 -12.61
C ILE A 225 -9.25 32.01 -11.94
N VAL A 226 -10.57 31.94 -11.88
CA VAL A 226 -11.41 32.78 -11.01
C VAL A 226 -10.86 32.58 -9.58
N ARG A 227 -10.30 33.66 -9.01
CA ARG A 227 -9.89 33.70 -7.61
C ARG A 227 -11.14 33.45 -6.77
N GLU A 228 -11.15 32.37 -6.01
CA GLU A 228 -12.15 32.15 -4.98
C GLU A 228 -12.20 33.37 -4.08
N HIS A 229 -13.41 33.90 -3.87
CA HIS A 229 -13.69 35.08 -3.06
C HIS A 229 -13.35 34.75 -1.60
N ASP A 230 -12.35 35.40 -1.03
CA ASP A 230 -12.01 35.30 0.37
C ASP A 230 -13.04 36.09 1.20
N ALA A 231 -14.01 35.36 1.73
CA ALA A 231 -15.09 35.94 2.53
C ALA A 231 -14.64 36.50 3.90
N MET A 232 -13.38 36.36 4.28
CA MET A 232 -12.82 36.86 5.53
C MET A 232 -12.06 38.18 5.39
N GLY A 233 -11.92 38.69 4.18
CA GLY A 233 -11.24 39.99 3.90
C GLY A 233 -12.12 41.22 3.97
N GLU A 234 -13.42 41.07 4.29
CA GLU A 234 -14.39 42.19 4.35
C GLU A 234 -14.96 42.46 5.77
N LEU A 235 -14.21 42.10 6.83
CA LEU A 235 -14.57 42.49 8.22
C LEU A 235 -13.57 43.48 8.80
#